data_a6a86f5383ec0771123c8e928d2e4721
#
_entry.id   a6a86f5383ec0771123c8e928d2e4721
#
_cell.length_a   1.000
_cell.length_b   1.000
_cell.length_c   1.000
_cell.angle_alpha   90.00
_cell.angle_beta   90.00
_cell.angle_gamma   90.00
#
_symmetry.space_group_name_H-M   'P 1'
#
loop_
_entity.id
_entity.type
_entity.pdbx_description
1 polymer ?
#
loop_
_entity_poly.entity_id
_entity_poly.type
_entity_poly.pdbx_seq_one_letter_code
_entity_poly.pdbx_strand_id
1 'polypeptide(L)'
;MNILNAILSVVFLALAVRTLLWHLQNWQLREYRWDRIKAYFKTGGGAKNLWNLWFFRGILPRPRFSGRVILIILITLSLVVVDYFADHYFAKTCDSSAWWCEISRDFANLEFFWKILIYERFLWAFVWCGVMISAIPVNFKKKKLYSQAGKIIKSRENIKIIGITGSYGKSSTREILVHLLRKEFGKNSVLTNPENHNTEVSIARLIIKSREFFDNSKSKFLAIEIGAYRKGEIQTVCDFLSPEIGILTGINNQHIALFGSQQNIVEGKFELAESCTDRVFFNADNQFLSQIFADKKIKAVPIGISRDSAKILKSEIDQTVFQIYGEEFVLPWSGEFFVDNAILAIETARELGCKIENLAKNLGTLSQLEKALNIEKSAKGGFILKDLYSQNPDGVLAAINHLGKFRGNLVFVGTPLLELGKDAEKSHREIFIKLKEIKAEVFWLKDEFADIGREICGKRFHGQNPAKLGKMRSNMKKSDAILFTGRIEV
;
A
#
# COMPACT_ATOMS: atom_id res chain seq x y z
N MET A 1 -46.62 -20.93 17.09
CA MET A 1 -45.53 -21.05 16.10
C MET A 1 -45.21 -22.53 15.93
N ASN A 2 -45.30 -23.06 14.71
CA ASN A 2 -45.03 -24.48 14.45
C ASN A 2 -43.52 -24.73 14.70
N ILE A 3 -43.15 -25.93 15.17
CA ILE A 3 -41.75 -26.31 15.47
C ILE A 3 -40.84 -26.04 14.27
N LEU A 4 -41.34 -26.33 13.06
CA LEU A 4 -40.62 -26.05 11.81
C LEU A 4 -40.30 -24.54 11.66
N ASN A 5 -41.26 -23.65 11.92
CA ASN A 5 -41.08 -22.20 11.83
C ASN A 5 -40.07 -21.69 12.86
N ALA A 6 -40.03 -22.30 14.04
CA ALA A 6 -39.05 -22.00 15.07
C ALA A 6 -37.62 -22.39 14.62
N ILE A 7 -37.47 -23.59 14.07
CA ILE A 7 -36.18 -24.08 13.54
C ILE A 7 -35.69 -23.18 12.38
N LEU A 8 -36.57 -22.88 11.43
CA LEU A 8 -36.21 -21.99 10.29
C LEU A 8 -35.81 -20.59 10.77
N SER A 9 -36.52 -20.04 11.75
CA SER A 9 -36.18 -18.74 12.35
C SER A 9 -34.77 -18.73 12.96
N VAL A 10 -34.38 -19.77 13.68
CA VAL A 10 -33.05 -19.92 14.27
C VAL A 10 -31.98 -20.03 13.18
N VAL A 11 -32.24 -20.85 12.15
CA VAL A 11 -31.27 -21.01 11.02
C VAL A 11 -31.08 -19.71 10.28
N PHE A 12 -32.13 -18.98 9.93
CA PHE A 12 -32.03 -17.71 9.21
C PHE A 12 -31.44 -16.60 10.08
N LEU A 13 -31.69 -16.59 11.39
CA LEU A 13 -31.01 -15.66 12.30
C LEU A 13 -29.51 -15.94 12.37
N ALA A 14 -29.11 -17.20 12.45
CA ALA A 14 -27.69 -17.57 12.41
C ALA A 14 -27.03 -17.14 11.09
N LEU A 15 -27.73 -17.30 9.97
CA LEU A 15 -27.27 -16.81 8.66
C LEU A 15 -27.13 -15.28 8.65
N ALA A 16 -28.13 -14.55 9.12
CA ALA A 16 -28.09 -13.08 9.18
C ALA A 16 -26.94 -12.56 10.04
N VAL A 17 -26.69 -13.17 11.21
CA VAL A 17 -25.53 -12.83 12.04
C VAL A 17 -24.22 -13.10 11.32
N ARG A 18 -24.08 -14.24 10.64
CA ARG A 18 -22.90 -14.60 9.88
C ARG A 18 -22.65 -13.61 8.72
N THR A 19 -23.70 -13.23 8.01
CA THR A 19 -23.64 -12.24 6.91
C THR A 19 -23.27 -10.85 7.44
N LEU A 20 -23.83 -10.43 8.58
CA LEU A 20 -23.46 -9.19 9.25
C LEU A 20 -21.95 -9.17 9.58
N LEU A 21 -21.46 -10.20 10.25
CA LEU A 21 -20.04 -10.30 10.60
C LEU A 21 -19.14 -10.27 9.37
N TRP A 22 -19.57 -10.91 8.29
CA TRP A 22 -18.83 -10.90 7.01
C TRP A 22 -18.78 -9.49 6.41
N HIS A 23 -19.89 -8.76 6.36
CA HIS A 23 -19.90 -7.38 5.88
C HIS A 23 -19.00 -6.50 6.73
N LEU A 24 -19.10 -6.57 8.06
CA LEU A 24 -18.26 -5.81 8.98
C LEU A 24 -16.77 -6.09 8.77
N GLN A 25 -16.38 -7.36 8.66
CA GLN A 25 -15.00 -7.75 8.39
C GLN A 25 -14.52 -7.23 7.03
N ASN A 26 -15.34 -7.34 5.98
CA ASN A 26 -15.00 -6.86 4.65
C ASN A 26 -14.80 -5.35 4.61
N TRP A 27 -15.69 -4.58 5.27
CA TRP A 27 -15.52 -3.15 5.39
C TRP A 27 -14.27 -2.79 6.20
N GLN A 28 -14.00 -3.49 7.28
CA GLN A 28 -12.81 -3.27 8.12
C GLN A 28 -11.51 -3.57 7.37
N LEU A 29 -11.41 -4.71 6.69
CA LEU A 29 -10.23 -5.10 5.92
C LEU A 29 -9.94 -4.11 4.77
N ARG A 30 -10.96 -3.41 4.28
CA ARG A 30 -10.86 -2.40 3.22
C ARG A 30 -10.92 -0.98 3.76
N GLU A 31 -10.63 -0.81 5.05
CA GLU A 31 -10.51 0.50 5.72
C GLU A 31 -11.76 1.38 5.57
N TYR A 32 -12.94 0.74 5.48
CA TYR A 32 -14.24 1.40 5.26
C TYR A 32 -14.30 2.25 3.98
N ARG A 33 -13.58 1.82 2.93
CA ARG A 33 -13.49 2.51 1.64
C ARG A 33 -14.37 1.83 0.59
N TRP A 34 -15.28 2.58 0.01
CA TRP A 34 -16.19 2.08 -1.03
C TRP A 34 -15.47 1.63 -2.31
N ASP A 35 -14.45 2.39 -2.74
CA ASP A 35 -13.63 2.05 -3.91
C ASP A 35 -12.95 0.68 -3.76
N ARG A 36 -12.43 0.35 -2.59
CA ARG A 36 -11.84 -0.96 -2.28
C ARG A 36 -12.88 -2.08 -2.22
N ILE A 37 -14.08 -1.81 -1.69
CA ILE A 37 -15.20 -2.76 -1.71
C ILE A 37 -15.61 -3.04 -3.16
N LYS A 38 -15.79 -1.98 -3.98
CA LYS A 38 -16.15 -2.11 -5.39
C LYS A 38 -15.12 -2.91 -6.19
N ALA A 39 -13.82 -2.66 -5.97
CA ALA A 39 -12.75 -3.42 -6.59
C ALA A 39 -12.81 -4.91 -6.23
N TYR A 40 -13.04 -5.25 -4.96
CA TYR A 40 -13.16 -6.63 -4.50
C TYR A 40 -14.34 -7.39 -5.12
N PHE A 41 -15.50 -6.75 -5.27
CA PHE A 41 -16.65 -7.39 -5.95
C PHE A 41 -16.41 -7.56 -7.46
N LYS A 42 -15.72 -6.61 -8.10
CA LYS A 42 -15.36 -6.71 -9.52
C LYS A 42 -14.43 -7.89 -9.85
N THR A 43 -13.57 -8.30 -8.92
CA THR A 43 -12.69 -9.46 -9.08
C THR A 43 -13.39 -10.82 -8.86
N GLY A 44 -14.70 -10.82 -8.61
CA GLY A 44 -15.49 -12.04 -8.36
C GLY A 44 -15.30 -12.65 -6.96
N GLY A 45 -14.27 -12.25 -6.21
CA GLY A 45 -14.00 -12.76 -4.86
C GLY A 45 -15.13 -12.48 -3.87
N GLY A 46 -15.76 -11.30 -3.97
CA GLY A 46 -16.88 -10.90 -3.14
C GLY A 46 -18.11 -11.80 -3.31
N ALA A 47 -18.52 -12.06 -4.55
CA ALA A 47 -19.68 -12.90 -4.86
C ALA A 47 -19.45 -14.34 -4.43
N LYS A 48 -18.28 -14.94 -4.73
CA LYS A 48 -17.92 -16.30 -4.33
C LYS A 48 -17.94 -16.48 -2.81
N ASN A 49 -17.41 -15.52 -2.05
CA ASN A 49 -17.37 -15.59 -0.61
C ASN A 49 -18.76 -15.41 0.01
N LEU A 50 -19.60 -14.54 -0.55
CA LEU A 50 -20.99 -14.39 -0.12
C LEU A 50 -21.79 -15.68 -0.34
N TRP A 51 -21.61 -16.32 -1.50
CA TRP A 51 -22.22 -17.63 -1.80
C TRP A 51 -21.79 -18.71 -0.81
N ASN A 52 -20.50 -18.79 -0.49
CA ASN A 52 -19.99 -19.74 0.52
C ASN A 52 -20.60 -19.52 1.91
N LEU A 53 -20.86 -18.27 2.30
CA LEU A 53 -21.53 -17.97 3.57
C LEU A 53 -22.94 -18.57 3.64
N TRP A 54 -23.71 -18.46 2.58
CA TRP A 54 -25.05 -18.97 2.50
C TRP A 54 -25.16 -20.48 2.70
N PHE A 55 -24.17 -21.20 2.21
CA PHE A 55 -24.08 -22.66 2.39
C PHE A 55 -23.30 -23.04 3.65
N PHE A 56 -23.11 -22.10 4.60
CA PHE A 56 -22.33 -22.30 5.83
C PHE A 56 -20.92 -22.86 5.57
N ARG A 57 -20.35 -22.61 4.39
CA ARG A 57 -19.00 -23.02 4.01
C ARG A 57 -17.95 -21.98 4.45
N GLY A 58 -16.74 -22.45 4.77
CA GLY A 58 -15.61 -21.61 5.14
C GLY A 58 -15.60 -21.17 6.62
N ILE A 59 -14.59 -20.39 6.97
CA ILE A 59 -14.33 -19.93 8.33
C ILE A 59 -15.32 -18.83 8.71
N LEU A 60 -15.80 -18.83 9.96
CA LEU A 60 -16.65 -17.78 10.49
C LEU A 60 -15.91 -16.43 10.43
N PRO A 61 -16.51 -15.39 9.82
CA PRO A 61 -15.93 -14.07 9.78
C PRO A 61 -15.72 -13.50 11.18
N ARG A 62 -14.51 -12.95 11.43
CA ARG A 62 -14.13 -12.40 12.75
C ARG A 62 -13.66 -10.96 12.61
N PRO A 63 -14.56 -9.97 12.53
CA PRO A 63 -14.16 -8.57 12.56
C PRO A 63 -13.53 -8.24 13.92
N ARG A 64 -12.57 -7.32 13.94
CA ARG A 64 -12.07 -6.75 15.20
C ARG A 64 -13.11 -5.78 15.74
N PHE A 65 -13.65 -6.03 16.92
CA PHE A 65 -14.66 -5.19 17.56
C PHE A 65 -14.06 -3.88 18.08
N SER A 66 -13.78 -2.96 17.15
CA SER A 66 -13.38 -1.59 17.45
C SER A 66 -14.60 -0.72 17.76
N GLY A 67 -14.41 0.43 18.42
CA GLY A 67 -15.51 1.38 18.69
C GLY A 67 -16.29 1.78 17.43
N ARG A 68 -15.63 1.84 16.25
CA ARG A 68 -16.30 2.10 14.97
C ARG A 68 -17.18 0.93 14.53
N VAL A 69 -16.70 -0.31 14.67
CA VAL A 69 -17.49 -1.51 14.33
C VAL A 69 -18.72 -1.60 15.23
N ILE A 70 -18.56 -1.37 16.54
CA ILE A 70 -19.69 -1.36 17.49
C ILE A 70 -20.71 -0.28 17.09
N LEU A 71 -20.26 0.92 16.76
CA LEU A 71 -21.14 1.99 16.29
C LEU A 71 -21.89 1.61 14.99
N ILE A 72 -21.23 0.97 14.03
CA ILE A 72 -21.86 0.48 12.80
C ILE A 72 -22.91 -0.57 13.12
N ILE A 73 -22.62 -1.52 14.03
CA ILE A 73 -23.61 -2.52 14.47
C ILE A 73 -24.83 -1.85 15.08
N LEU A 74 -24.64 -0.91 16.01
CA LEU A 74 -25.75 -0.20 16.66
C LEU A 74 -26.61 0.54 15.65
N ILE A 75 -25.98 1.29 14.73
CA ILE A 75 -26.72 2.01 13.68
C ILE A 75 -27.44 1.03 12.76
N THR A 76 -26.80 -0.06 12.33
CA THR A 76 -27.40 -1.07 11.46
C THR A 76 -28.62 -1.69 12.10
N LEU A 77 -28.52 -2.10 13.36
CA LEU A 77 -29.65 -2.69 14.11
C LEU A 77 -30.77 -1.66 14.33
N SER A 78 -30.43 -0.41 14.66
CA SER A 78 -31.43 0.66 14.80
C SER A 78 -32.17 0.91 13.50
N LEU A 79 -31.47 0.92 12.35
CA LEU A 79 -32.11 1.09 11.05
C LEU A 79 -33.05 -0.07 10.72
N VAL A 80 -32.64 -1.32 10.96
CA VAL A 80 -33.51 -2.49 10.77
C VAL A 80 -34.74 -2.42 11.65
N VAL A 81 -34.61 -2.00 12.91
CA VAL A 81 -35.72 -1.86 13.84
C VAL A 81 -36.68 -0.75 13.39
N VAL A 82 -36.14 0.40 13.01
CA VAL A 82 -36.96 1.53 12.51
C VAL A 82 -37.73 1.13 11.26
N ASP A 83 -37.06 0.47 10.30
CA ASP A 83 -37.68 -0.01 9.08
C ASP A 83 -38.81 -1.00 9.36
N TYR A 84 -38.58 -1.98 10.27
CA TYR A 84 -39.59 -2.93 10.69
C TYR A 84 -40.85 -2.26 11.29
N PHE A 85 -40.66 -1.27 12.18
CA PHE A 85 -41.78 -0.53 12.76
C PHE A 85 -42.48 0.38 11.79
N ALA A 86 -41.71 1.00 10.86
CA ALA A 86 -42.26 1.82 9.80
C ALA A 86 -43.18 0.99 8.88
N ASP A 87 -42.71 -0.17 8.42
CA ASP A 87 -43.52 -1.07 7.60
C ASP A 87 -44.80 -1.52 8.33
N HIS A 88 -44.67 -1.84 9.60
CA HIS A 88 -45.84 -2.24 10.38
C HIS A 88 -46.85 -1.11 10.66
N TYR A 89 -46.35 0.13 10.82
CA TYR A 89 -47.18 1.34 10.91
C TYR A 89 -47.87 1.62 9.62
N PHE A 90 -47.17 1.63 8.49
CA PHE A 90 -47.71 1.86 7.14
C PHE A 90 -48.74 0.79 6.79
N ALA A 91 -48.50 -0.49 7.08
CA ALA A 91 -49.45 -1.55 6.83
C ALA A 91 -50.79 -1.37 7.55
N LYS A 92 -50.79 -0.69 8.72
CA LYS A 92 -52.03 -0.38 9.51
C LYS A 92 -52.72 0.89 9.10
N THR A 93 -51.97 1.89 8.64
CA THR A 93 -52.49 3.25 8.42
C THR A 93 -52.76 3.60 6.93
N CYS A 94 -52.25 2.76 6.04
CA CYS A 94 -52.36 3.01 4.60
C CYS A 94 -53.71 2.50 4.07
N ASP A 95 -54.63 3.42 3.82
CA ASP A 95 -56.01 3.15 3.31
C ASP A 95 -56.11 3.18 1.76
N SER A 96 -55.03 3.40 1.05
CA SER A 96 -55.01 3.49 -0.38
C SER A 96 -54.76 2.13 -1.08
N SER A 97 -55.33 2.00 -2.29
CA SER A 97 -55.02 0.90 -3.23
C SER A 97 -53.63 1.03 -3.92
N ALA A 98 -52.80 1.91 -3.40
CA ALA A 98 -51.46 2.11 -3.94
C ALA A 98 -50.61 0.87 -3.72
N TRP A 99 -49.83 0.46 -4.72
CA TRP A 99 -49.03 -0.79 -4.72
C TRP A 99 -48.07 -0.93 -3.53
N TRP A 100 -47.52 0.18 -3.01
CA TRP A 100 -46.67 0.14 -1.81
C TRP A 100 -47.43 -0.18 -0.53
N CYS A 101 -48.74 0.15 -0.44
CA CYS A 101 -49.58 -0.22 0.71
C CYS A 101 -49.87 -1.71 0.72
N GLU A 102 -50.09 -2.33 -0.45
CA GLU A 102 -50.26 -3.75 -0.59
C GLU A 102 -48.99 -4.49 -0.18
N ILE A 103 -47.82 -4.04 -0.66
CA ILE A 103 -46.52 -4.63 -0.29
C ILE A 103 -46.28 -4.55 1.22
N SER A 104 -46.54 -3.41 1.87
CA SER A 104 -46.37 -3.28 3.33
C SER A 104 -47.31 -4.21 4.09
N ARG A 105 -48.54 -4.37 3.64
CA ARG A 105 -49.52 -5.31 4.24
C ARG A 105 -49.07 -6.76 4.08
N ASP A 106 -48.62 -7.14 2.88
CA ASP A 106 -48.13 -8.48 2.62
C ASP A 106 -46.89 -8.79 3.45
N PHE A 107 -45.94 -7.86 3.54
CA PHE A 107 -44.77 -8.00 4.39
C PHE A 107 -45.11 -8.11 5.87
N ALA A 108 -46.06 -7.31 6.37
CA ALA A 108 -46.51 -7.36 7.75
C ALA A 108 -47.13 -8.73 8.13
N ASN A 109 -47.77 -9.40 7.15
CA ASN A 109 -48.40 -10.71 7.32
C ASN A 109 -47.44 -11.88 7.13
N LEU A 110 -46.21 -11.67 6.67
CA LEU A 110 -45.24 -12.75 6.50
C LEU A 110 -44.88 -13.41 7.83
N GLU A 111 -44.65 -14.71 7.79
CA GLU A 111 -44.05 -15.45 8.88
C GLU A 111 -42.69 -14.88 9.27
N PHE A 112 -42.34 -14.91 10.55
CA PHE A 112 -41.17 -14.26 11.12
C PHE A 112 -39.85 -14.69 10.43
N PHE A 113 -39.70 -15.94 10.07
CA PHE A 113 -38.50 -16.44 9.37
C PHE A 113 -38.34 -15.86 7.98
N TRP A 114 -39.42 -15.60 7.23
CA TRP A 114 -39.36 -14.93 5.93
C TRP A 114 -38.89 -13.48 6.06
N LYS A 115 -39.34 -12.78 7.11
CA LYS A 115 -38.86 -11.41 7.41
C LYS A 115 -37.37 -11.40 7.68
N ILE A 116 -36.84 -12.34 8.47
CA ILE A 116 -35.40 -12.47 8.73
C ILE A 116 -34.64 -12.69 7.41
N LEU A 117 -35.15 -13.53 6.51
CA LEU A 117 -34.50 -13.80 5.23
C LEU A 117 -34.47 -12.55 4.32
N ILE A 118 -35.55 -11.80 4.27
CA ILE A 118 -35.62 -10.54 3.50
C ILE A 118 -34.63 -9.52 4.07
N TYR A 119 -34.63 -9.30 5.38
CA TYR A 119 -33.67 -8.41 6.03
C TYR A 119 -32.21 -8.85 5.81
N GLU A 120 -31.94 -10.14 5.81
CA GLU A 120 -30.62 -10.67 5.50
C GLU A 120 -30.18 -10.30 4.07
N ARG A 121 -31.10 -10.35 3.09
CA ARG A 121 -30.80 -9.92 1.70
C ARG A 121 -30.43 -8.44 1.59
N PHE A 122 -31.07 -7.58 2.37
CA PHE A 122 -30.84 -6.14 2.36
C PHE A 122 -29.80 -5.67 3.41
N LEU A 123 -29.25 -6.57 4.21
CA LEU A 123 -28.33 -6.26 5.28
C LEU A 123 -27.09 -5.48 4.80
N TRP A 124 -26.63 -5.72 3.56
CA TRP A 124 -25.56 -4.93 2.95
C TRP A 124 -25.87 -3.44 2.87
N ALA A 125 -27.11 -3.06 2.58
CA ALA A 125 -27.53 -1.67 2.50
C ALA A 125 -27.56 -1.02 3.90
N PHE A 126 -28.11 -1.69 4.89
CA PHE A 126 -28.12 -1.20 6.27
C PHE A 126 -26.70 -1.05 6.83
N VAL A 127 -25.79 -2.01 6.57
CA VAL A 127 -24.37 -1.91 6.96
C VAL A 127 -23.71 -0.76 6.20
N TRP A 128 -23.98 -0.59 4.91
CA TRP A 128 -23.46 0.54 4.14
C TRP A 128 -23.91 1.88 4.72
N CYS A 129 -25.19 2.05 5.04
CA CYS A 129 -25.68 3.25 5.74
C CYS A 129 -24.96 3.45 7.08
N GLY A 130 -24.80 2.38 7.88
CA GLY A 130 -24.06 2.41 9.14
C GLY A 130 -22.61 2.88 8.95
N VAL A 131 -21.93 2.41 7.90
CA VAL A 131 -20.57 2.85 7.55
C VAL A 131 -20.55 4.34 7.17
N MET A 132 -21.50 4.80 6.36
CA MET A 132 -21.59 6.22 5.94
C MET A 132 -21.86 7.15 7.12
N ILE A 133 -22.84 6.82 7.98
CA ILE A 133 -23.17 7.60 9.17
C ILE A 133 -21.97 7.60 10.15
N SER A 134 -21.33 6.44 10.38
CA SER A 134 -20.13 6.35 11.24
C SER A 134 -18.93 7.13 10.72
N ALA A 135 -18.91 7.47 9.42
CA ALA A 135 -17.85 8.29 8.86
C ALA A 135 -17.89 9.75 9.35
N ILE A 136 -19.05 10.27 9.70
CA ILE A 136 -19.23 11.67 10.15
C ILE A 136 -18.34 11.98 11.38
N PRO A 137 -18.49 11.29 12.53
CA PRO A 137 -17.64 11.55 13.70
C PRO A 137 -16.18 11.20 13.47
N VAL A 138 -15.87 10.22 12.62
CA VAL A 138 -14.50 9.86 12.26
C VAL A 138 -13.84 10.97 11.46
N ASN A 139 -14.53 11.54 10.48
CA ASN A 139 -14.00 12.66 9.67
C ASN A 139 -13.81 13.92 10.51
N PHE A 140 -14.72 14.19 11.44
CA PHE A 140 -14.56 15.30 12.38
C PHE A 140 -13.30 15.13 13.27
N LYS A 141 -13.09 13.92 13.81
CA LYS A 141 -11.88 13.59 14.58
C LYS A 141 -10.60 13.74 13.74
N LYS A 142 -10.63 13.29 12.47
CA LYS A 142 -9.51 13.46 11.53
C LYS A 142 -9.20 14.94 11.29
N LYS A 143 -10.21 15.75 10.97
CA LYS A 143 -10.03 17.20 10.76
C LYS A 143 -9.42 17.90 11.99
N LYS A 144 -9.89 17.55 13.20
CA LYS A 144 -9.32 18.05 14.45
C LYS A 144 -7.84 17.66 14.61
N LEU A 145 -7.50 16.40 14.29
CA LEU A 145 -6.14 15.88 14.35
C LEU A 145 -5.22 16.63 13.36
N TYR A 146 -5.65 16.85 12.11
CA TYR A 146 -4.89 17.58 11.10
C TYR A 146 -4.69 19.06 11.49
N SER A 147 -5.73 19.70 12.00
CA SER A 147 -5.64 21.05 12.51
C SER A 147 -4.63 21.18 13.67
N GLN A 148 -4.60 20.21 14.59
CA GLN A 148 -3.61 20.20 15.68
C GLN A 148 -2.19 20.03 15.16
N ALA A 149 -1.95 19.10 14.23
CA ALA A 149 -0.64 18.91 13.60
C ALA A 149 -0.20 20.19 12.87
N GLY A 150 -1.09 20.79 12.06
CA GLY A 150 -0.80 22.03 11.32
C GLY A 150 -0.47 23.23 12.24
N LYS A 151 -1.10 23.32 13.43
CA LYS A 151 -0.74 24.36 14.41
C LYS A 151 0.68 24.20 14.93
N ILE A 152 1.12 22.95 15.19
CA ILE A 152 2.49 22.66 15.63
C ILE A 152 3.49 23.05 14.53
N ILE A 153 3.21 22.68 13.28
CA ILE A 153 4.06 23.03 12.14
C ILE A 153 4.18 24.55 11.97
N LYS A 154 3.05 25.26 11.92
CA LYS A 154 3.01 26.72 11.72
C LYS A 154 3.68 27.53 12.83
N SER A 155 3.81 26.97 14.03
CA SER A 155 4.48 27.67 15.14
C SER A 155 6.01 27.60 15.07
N ARG A 156 6.60 27.00 14.01
CA ARG A 156 8.05 26.73 13.91
C ARG A 156 8.60 27.15 12.55
N GLU A 157 9.42 28.22 12.55
CA GLU A 157 9.99 28.82 11.35
C GLU A 157 11.35 28.21 10.92
N ASN A 158 12.01 27.46 11.82
CA ASN A 158 13.40 27.02 11.61
C ASN A 158 13.55 25.56 11.17
N ILE A 159 12.46 24.87 10.83
CA ILE A 159 12.48 23.46 10.42
C ILE A 159 12.10 23.35 8.94
N LYS A 160 13.03 22.92 8.11
CA LYS A 160 12.79 22.62 6.70
C LYS A 160 11.94 21.37 6.56
N ILE A 161 10.85 21.45 5.81
CA ILE A 161 9.88 20.38 5.63
C ILE A 161 10.04 19.77 4.23
N ILE A 162 10.35 18.48 4.21
CA ILE A 162 10.63 17.72 3.00
C ILE A 162 9.56 16.62 2.85
N GLY A 163 8.76 16.70 1.80
CA GLY A 163 7.81 15.66 1.42
C GLY A 163 8.43 14.71 0.39
N ILE A 164 8.22 13.40 0.55
CA ILE A 164 8.75 12.38 -0.37
C ILE A 164 7.60 11.49 -0.82
N THR A 165 7.34 11.42 -2.13
CA THR A 165 6.30 10.58 -2.70
C THR A 165 6.73 9.89 -4.00
N GLY A 166 5.89 8.97 -4.48
CA GLY A 166 6.11 8.18 -5.69
C GLY A 166 5.37 6.85 -5.62
N SER A 167 5.38 6.08 -6.68
CA SER A 167 4.89 4.71 -6.69
C SER A 167 5.92 3.75 -6.08
N TYR A 168 7.21 3.96 -6.35
CA TYR A 168 8.34 3.17 -5.84
C TYR A 168 9.47 4.09 -5.37
N GLY A 169 10.48 3.56 -4.67
CA GLY A 169 11.67 4.29 -4.26
C GLY A 169 11.54 5.23 -3.05
N LYS A 170 10.32 5.55 -2.59
CA LYS A 170 10.06 6.51 -1.49
C LYS A 170 10.85 6.22 -0.22
N SER A 171 10.71 5.01 0.31
CA SER A 171 11.34 4.62 1.58
C SER A 171 12.86 4.59 1.46
N SER A 172 13.40 4.11 0.34
CA SER A 172 14.84 4.09 0.07
C SER A 172 15.42 5.51 -0.01
N THR A 173 14.77 6.41 -0.76
CA THR A 173 15.19 7.82 -0.85
C THR A 173 15.12 8.49 0.52
N ARG A 174 14.05 8.26 1.29
CA ARG A 174 13.91 8.79 2.64
C ARG A 174 15.02 8.30 3.57
N GLU A 175 15.30 7.00 3.60
CA GLU A 175 16.35 6.43 4.48
C GLU A 175 17.72 6.99 4.13
N ILE A 176 18.06 7.08 2.85
CA ILE A 176 19.33 7.67 2.41
C ILE A 176 19.40 9.14 2.84
N LEU A 177 18.39 9.94 2.53
CA LEU A 177 18.36 11.36 2.87
C LEU A 177 18.48 11.59 4.37
N VAL A 178 17.68 10.87 5.16
CA VAL A 178 17.69 10.99 6.63
C VAL A 178 19.03 10.59 7.21
N HIS A 179 19.65 9.53 6.69
CA HIS A 179 20.98 9.11 7.10
C HIS A 179 22.03 10.20 6.83
N LEU A 180 22.07 10.71 5.61
CA LEU A 180 23.02 11.76 5.22
C LEU A 180 22.86 13.04 6.06
N LEU A 181 21.62 13.51 6.25
CA LEU A 181 21.34 14.68 7.06
C LEU A 181 21.69 14.47 8.54
N ARG A 182 21.42 13.29 9.10
CA ARG A 182 21.80 12.97 10.48
C ARG A 182 23.32 12.88 10.70
N LYS A 183 24.05 12.42 9.71
CA LYS A 183 25.53 12.40 9.75
C LYS A 183 26.14 13.80 9.70
N GLU A 184 25.56 14.68 8.91
CA GLU A 184 26.06 16.07 8.76
C GLU A 184 25.63 16.95 9.93
N PHE A 185 24.35 16.90 10.33
CA PHE A 185 23.75 17.83 11.29
C PHE A 185 23.49 17.25 12.69
N GLY A 186 23.80 15.95 12.88
CA GLY A 186 23.61 15.25 14.14
C GLY A 186 22.31 14.42 14.21
N LYS A 187 22.32 13.39 15.05
CA LYS A 187 21.25 12.37 15.14
C LYS A 187 19.86 12.97 15.40
N ASN A 188 19.79 14.03 16.20
CA ASN A 188 18.52 14.66 16.60
C ASN A 188 18.07 15.79 15.65
N SER A 189 18.76 16.01 14.53
CA SER A 189 18.43 17.08 13.58
C SER A 189 17.25 16.75 12.68
N VAL A 190 16.87 15.47 12.54
CA VAL A 190 15.86 15.00 11.57
C VAL A 190 14.79 14.15 12.24
N LEU A 191 13.53 14.60 12.12
CA LEU A 191 12.35 13.77 12.39
C LEU A 191 11.84 13.16 11.08
N THR A 192 11.50 11.88 11.12
CA THR A 192 10.91 11.16 9.98
C THR A 192 9.87 10.16 10.46
N ASN A 193 8.93 9.80 9.59
CA ASN A 193 7.94 8.78 9.92
C ASN A 193 8.56 7.37 9.83
N PRO A 194 8.15 6.46 10.75
CA PRO A 194 8.50 5.05 10.64
C PRO A 194 7.96 4.45 9.33
N GLU A 195 8.59 3.39 8.91
CA GLU A 195 8.19 2.65 7.73
C GLU A 195 6.70 2.23 7.80
N ASN A 196 6.00 2.30 6.67
CA ASN A 196 4.55 2.03 6.55
C ASN A 196 3.62 2.97 7.35
N HIS A 197 4.14 4.03 7.99
CA HIS A 197 3.35 5.04 8.67
C HIS A 197 3.22 6.32 7.82
N ASN A 198 2.87 6.16 6.55
CA ASN A 198 2.86 7.20 5.51
C ASN A 198 1.46 7.70 5.13
N THR A 199 0.44 7.36 5.93
CA THR A 199 -0.92 7.89 5.76
C THR A 199 -1.10 9.22 6.50
N GLU A 200 -2.07 10.04 6.06
CA GLU A 200 -2.36 11.34 6.63
C GLU A 200 -2.58 11.31 8.15
N VAL A 201 -3.27 10.27 8.65
CA VAL A 201 -3.53 10.11 10.09
C VAL A 201 -2.26 9.76 10.86
N SER A 202 -1.41 8.88 10.31
CA SER A 202 -0.16 8.49 10.98
C SER A 202 0.86 9.62 11.01
N ILE A 203 0.95 10.41 9.95
CA ILE A 203 1.82 11.59 9.87
C ILE A 203 1.37 12.66 10.88
N ALA A 204 0.07 12.97 10.92
CA ALA A 204 -0.46 13.93 11.89
C ALA A 204 -0.23 13.49 13.35
N ARG A 205 -0.40 12.19 13.65
CA ARG A 205 -0.10 11.63 14.97
C ARG A 205 1.39 11.70 15.32
N LEU A 206 2.27 11.45 14.36
CA LEU A 206 3.71 11.58 14.55
C LEU A 206 4.06 13.01 14.97
N ILE A 207 3.58 14.01 14.24
CA ILE A 207 3.84 15.43 14.55
C ILE A 207 3.40 15.77 15.97
N ILE A 208 2.18 15.36 16.36
CA ILE A 208 1.63 15.65 17.68
C ILE A 208 2.43 14.94 18.79
N LYS A 209 2.82 13.68 18.58
CA LYS A 209 3.60 12.90 19.55
C LYS A 209 5.04 13.40 19.70
N SER A 210 5.60 13.96 18.63
CA SER A 210 6.98 14.45 18.60
C SER A 210 7.08 15.95 18.86
N ARG A 211 6.19 16.51 19.65
CA ARG A 211 6.15 17.96 19.91
C ARG A 211 7.50 18.49 20.46
N GLU A 212 8.17 17.73 21.32
CA GLU A 212 9.49 18.05 21.86
C GLU A 212 10.57 18.24 20.77
N PHE A 213 10.45 17.51 19.64
CA PHE A 213 11.32 17.72 18.49
C PHE A 213 11.20 19.16 17.97
N PHE A 214 10.00 19.68 17.88
CA PHE A 214 9.72 21.02 17.36
C PHE A 214 10.14 22.12 18.33
N ASP A 215 10.28 21.82 19.62
CA ASP A 215 10.74 22.75 20.67
C ASP A 215 12.27 22.77 20.81
N ASN A 216 13.00 21.84 20.14
CA ASN A 216 14.44 21.69 20.26
C ASN A 216 15.18 22.50 19.18
N SER A 217 16.09 23.37 19.59
CA SER A 217 16.90 24.21 18.68
C SER A 217 17.86 23.44 17.77
N LYS A 218 18.15 22.15 18.07
CA LYS A 218 18.95 21.26 17.24
C LYS A 218 18.17 20.63 16.09
N SER A 219 16.85 20.70 16.12
CA SER A 219 15.97 20.16 15.07
C SER A 219 16.01 21.06 13.85
N LYS A 220 16.26 20.49 12.68
CA LYS A 220 16.43 21.24 11.43
C LYS A 220 15.50 20.75 10.30
N PHE A 221 15.18 19.46 10.29
CA PHE A 221 14.51 18.84 9.13
C PHE A 221 13.36 17.93 9.57
N LEU A 222 12.26 18.02 8.84
CA LEU A 222 11.14 17.09 8.91
C LEU A 222 11.03 16.39 7.56
N ALA A 223 11.55 15.16 7.42
CA ALA A 223 11.56 14.41 6.19
C ALA A 223 10.47 13.32 6.23
N ILE A 224 9.38 13.51 5.48
CA ILE A 224 8.17 12.70 5.55
C ILE A 224 7.90 11.96 4.25
N GLU A 225 7.84 10.63 4.34
CA GLU A 225 7.29 9.79 3.27
C GLU A 225 5.77 9.88 3.26
N ILE A 226 5.19 10.25 2.11
CA ILE A 226 3.76 10.42 1.91
C ILE A 226 3.25 9.36 0.93
N GLY A 227 2.41 8.45 1.43
CA GLY A 227 1.69 7.46 0.64
C GLY A 227 0.33 7.97 0.21
N ALA A 228 -0.15 7.51 -0.96
CA ALA A 228 -1.53 7.75 -1.39
C ALA A 228 -2.04 6.61 -2.27
N TYR A 229 -3.35 6.39 -2.19
CA TYR A 229 -4.13 5.43 -2.96
C TYR A 229 -5.20 6.09 -3.83
N ARG A 230 -5.38 7.41 -3.72
CA ARG A 230 -6.30 8.24 -4.53
C ARG A 230 -5.86 9.69 -4.51
N LYS A 231 -6.39 10.47 -5.46
CA LYS A 231 -6.23 11.93 -5.48
C LYS A 231 -6.80 12.56 -4.20
N GLY A 232 -6.16 13.65 -3.74
CA GLY A 232 -6.52 14.42 -2.57
C GLY A 232 -5.92 13.91 -1.25
N GLU A 233 -5.30 12.73 -1.22
CA GLU A 233 -4.66 12.21 0.01
C GLU A 233 -3.33 12.90 0.28
N ILE A 234 -2.50 13.14 -0.75
CA ILE A 234 -1.25 13.91 -0.62
C ILE A 234 -1.58 15.37 -0.35
N GLN A 235 -2.54 15.96 -1.06
CA GLN A 235 -3.00 17.33 -0.79
C GLN A 235 -3.42 17.51 0.66
N THR A 236 -4.19 16.56 1.23
CA THR A 236 -4.59 16.60 2.65
C THR A 236 -3.38 16.65 3.60
N VAL A 237 -2.30 15.91 3.28
CA VAL A 237 -1.05 15.98 4.07
C VAL A 237 -0.36 17.32 3.88
N CYS A 238 -0.25 17.80 2.66
CA CYS A 238 0.38 19.08 2.34
C CYS A 238 -0.34 20.27 2.99
N ASP A 239 -1.67 20.22 3.10
CA ASP A 239 -2.46 21.29 3.73
C ASP A 239 -2.06 21.55 5.20
N PHE A 240 -1.67 20.54 5.96
CA PHE A 240 -1.23 20.72 7.33
C PHE A 240 0.30 20.67 7.49
N LEU A 241 1.02 20.04 6.55
CA LEU A 241 2.47 19.92 6.60
C LEU A 241 3.18 21.14 6.01
N SER A 242 2.60 21.72 4.92
CA SER A 242 3.16 22.85 4.16
C SER A 242 4.61 22.61 3.73
N PRO A 243 4.88 21.59 2.89
CA PRO A 243 6.25 21.22 2.53
C PRO A 243 6.93 22.33 1.71
N GLU A 244 8.19 22.62 2.02
CA GLU A 244 9.02 23.53 1.25
C GLU A 244 9.68 22.78 0.08
N ILE A 245 10.16 21.56 0.37
CA ILE A 245 10.87 20.72 -0.60
C ILE A 245 10.06 19.45 -0.87
N GLY A 246 9.95 19.10 -2.16
CA GLY A 246 9.32 17.87 -2.61
C GLY A 246 10.33 16.94 -3.28
N ILE A 247 10.15 15.63 -3.10
CA ILE A 247 10.89 14.59 -3.84
C ILE A 247 9.89 13.63 -4.46
N LEU A 248 9.90 13.52 -5.79
CA LEU A 248 9.10 12.57 -6.56
C LEU A 248 10.01 11.48 -7.15
N THR A 249 9.95 10.28 -6.58
CA THR A 249 10.93 9.21 -6.86
C THR A 249 10.66 8.47 -8.17
N GLY A 250 9.41 8.23 -8.50
CA GLY A 250 9.01 7.57 -9.74
C GLY A 250 7.55 7.16 -9.72
N ILE A 251 6.94 7.10 -10.88
CA ILE A 251 5.53 6.74 -11.08
C ILE A 251 5.44 5.54 -12.00
N ASN A 252 4.58 4.58 -11.64
CA ASN A 252 4.21 3.43 -12.44
C ASN A 252 2.73 3.06 -12.21
N ASN A 253 2.27 1.91 -12.72
CA ASN A 253 0.89 1.44 -12.62
C ASN A 253 0.52 0.83 -11.24
N GLN A 254 1.36 0.98 -10.22
CA GLN A 254 1.03 0.50 -8.88
C GLN A 254 -0.24 1.20 -8.36
N HIS A 255 -1.14 0.41 -7.77
CA HIS A 255 -2.44 0.88 -7.24
C HIS A 255 -3.41 1.43 -8.30
N ILE A 256 -3.24 1.11 -9.60
CA ILE A 256 -4.12 1.58 -10.66
C ILE A 256 -5.59 1.19 -10.42
N ALA A 257 -5.83 0.02 -9.80
CA ALA A 257 -7.17 -0.42 -9.44
C ALA A 257 -7.87 0.50 -8.43
N LEU A 258 -7.10 1.24 -7.61
CA LEU A 258 -7.61 2.16 -6.58
C LEU A 258 -7.70 3.60 -7.11
N PHE A 259 -6.70 4.03 -7.87
CA PHE A 259 -6.71 5.35 -8.53
C PHE A 259 -7.68 5.42 -9.71
N GLY A 260 -8.01 4.29 -10.34
CA GLY A 260 -8.91 4.18 -11.46
C GLY A 260 -8.28 4.41 -12.83
N SER A 261 -7.21 5.20 -12.92
CA SER A 261 -6.44 5.43 -14.15
C SER A 261 -4.98 5.81 -13.87
N GLN A 262 -4.11 5.64 -14.86
CA GLN A 262 -2.73 6.09 -14.82
C GLN A 262 -2.63 7.60 -14.59
N GLN A 263 -3.47 8.38 -15.30
CA GLN A 263 -3.52 9.83 -15.15
C GLN A 263 -3.81 10.25 -13.71
N ASN A 264 -4.74 9.58 -13.04
CA ASN A 264 -5.05 9.85 -11.62
C ASN A 264 -3.88 9.53 -10.68
N ILE A 265 -3.05 8.51 -11.01
CA ILE A 265 -1.83 8.22 -10.25
C ILE A 265 -0.85 9.38 -10.38
N VAL A 266 -0.60 9.82 -11.63
CA VAL A 266 0.31 10.94 -11.94
C VAL A 266 -0.14 12.20 -11.21
N GLU A 267 -1.39 12.61 -11.41
CA GLU A 267 -1.95 13.81 -10.78
C GLU A 267 -1.97 13.73 -9.24
N GLY A 268 -2.36 12.57 -8.68
CA GLY A 268 -2.38 12.37 -7.23
C GLY A 268 -0.99 12.40 -6.59
N LYS A 269 0.08 12.00 -7.30
CA LYS A 269 1.45 12.15 -6.81
C LYS A 269 1.98 13.56 -7.02
N PHE A 270 1.55 14.21 -8.09
CA PHE A 270 1.94 15.57 -8.42
C PHE A 270 1.40 16.63 -7.45
N GLU A 271 0.34 16.31 -6.67
CA GLU A 271 -0.17 17.16 -5.57
C GLU A 271 0.94 17.63 -4.62
N LEU A 272 1.99 16.80 -4.40
CA LEU A 272 3.16 17.22 -3.62
C LEU A 272 3.90 18.38 -4.30
N ALA A 273 4.16 18.25 -5.60
CA ALA A 273 4.87 19.28 -6.36
C ALA A 273 4.09 20.61 -6.41
N GLU A 274 2.77 20.53 -6.60
CA GLU A 274 1.88 21.70 -6.60
C GLU A 274 1.83 22.41 -5.23
N SER A 275 2.07 21.67 -4.15
CA SER A 275 2.04 22.17 -2.77
C SER A 275 3.36 22.71 -2.25
N CYS A 276 4.49 22.37 -2.88
CA CYS A 276 5.81 22.83 -2.46
C CYS A 276 6.05 24.30 -2.78
N THR A 277 6.86 24.97 -1.93
CA THR A 277 7.10 26.42 -2.05
C THR A 277 8.51 26.80 -2.48
N ASP A 278 9.50 25.90 -2.32
CA ASP A 278 10.92 26.19 -2.63
C ASP A 278 11.39 25.34 -3.83
N ARG A 279 11.62 24.05 -3.67
CA ARG A 279 12.15 23.17 -4.73
C ARG A 279 11.44 21.83 -4.80
N VAL A 280 11.44 21.23 -5.99
CA VAL A 280 10.95 19.87 -6.21
C VAL A 280 11.97 19.06 -7.02
N PHE A 281 12.56 18.07 -6.38
CA PHE A 281 13.44 17.11 -7.03
C PHE A 281 12.60 15.96 -7.60
N PHE A 282 12.87 15.57 -8.84
CA PHE A 282 12.16 14.48 -9.45
C PHE A 282 13.06 13.62 -10.36
N ASN A 283 12.73 12.34 -10.46
CA ASN A 283 13.41 11.44 -11.37
C ASN A 283 13.05 11.80 -12.83
N ALA A 284 13.99 12.41 -13.55
CA ALA A 284 13.81 12.86 -14.92
C ALA A 284 13.77 11.71 -15.94
N ASP A 285 14.26 10.51 -15.59
CA ASP A 285 14.17 9.32 -16.43
C ASP A 285 12.80 8.65 -16.36
N ASN A 286 11.97 9.07 -15.41
CA ASN A 286 10.59 8.59 -15.34
C ASN A 286 9.71 9.37 -16.31
N GLN A 287 9.26 8.72 -17.38
CA GLN A 287 8.48 9.32 -18.46
C GLN A 287 7.26 10.11 -17.96
N PHE A 288 6.52 9.60 -16.97
CA PHE A 288 5.34 10.27 -16.44
C PHE A 288 5.68 11.56 -15.69
N LEU A 289 6.80 11.56 -14.94
CA LEU A 289 7.26 12.75 -14.24
C LEU A 289 7.77 13.79 -15.23
N SER A 290 8.64 13.40 -16.16
CA SER A 290 9.17 14.32 -17.17
C SER A 290 8.07 14.98 -17.98
N GLN A 291 7.04 14.22 -18.39
CA GLN A 291 5.92 14.76 -19.12
C GLN A 291 5.10 15.76 -18.27
N ILE A 292 4.70 15.41 -17.04
CA ILE A 292 3.87 16.31 -16.24
C ILE A 292 4.60 17.58 -15.83
N PHE A 293 5.91 17.53 -15.57
CA PHE A 293 6.72 18.73 -15.30
C PHE A 293 6.94 19.61 -16.53
N ALA A 294 6.89 19.05 -17.74
CA ALA A 294 6.89 19.82 -18.97
C ALA A 294 5.54 20.52 -19.21
N ASP A 295 4.44 19.85 -18.89
CA ASP A 295 3.08 20.32 -19.16
C ASP A 295 2.54 21.30 -18.11
N LYS A 296 2.96 21.16 -16.85
CA LYS A 296 2.42 21.94 -15.73
C LYS A 296 3.45 22.87 -15.10
N LYS A 297 3.06 24.11 -14.86
CA LYS A 297 3.84 25.06 -14.06
C LYS A 297 3.48 24.91 -12.58
N ILE A 298 4.50 24.91 -11.72
CA ILE A 298 4.39 24.90 -10.26
C ILE A 298 5.09 26.13 -9.67
N LYS A 299 4.81 26.44 -8.38
CA LYS A 299 5.45 27.55 -7.67
C LYS A 299 6.90 27.28 -7.35
N ALA A 300 7.20 26.07 -6.90
CA ALA A 300 8.55 25.62 -6.58
C ALA A 300 9.41 25.47 -7.83
N VAL A 301 10.72 25.55 -7.68
CA VAL A 301 11.67 25.29 -8.78
C VAL A 301 11.79 23.79 -9.01
N PRO A 302 11.39 23.26 -10.19
CA PRO A 302 11.56 21.85 -10.51
C PRO A 302 13.01 21.53 -10.89
N ILE A 303 13.56 20.48 -10.30
CA ILE A 303 14.93 20.00 -10.56
C ILE A 303 14.83 18.52 -10.96
N GLY A 304 14.98 18.28 -12.27
CA GLY A 304 15.01 16.92 -12.82
C GLY A 304 16.37 16.29 -12.61
N ILE A 305 16.39 15.11 -12.03
CA ILE A 305 17.61 14.33 -11.78
C ILE A 305 17.57 13.09 -12.65
N SER A 306 18.56 12.95 -13.53
CA SER A 306 18.73 11.78 -14.40
C SER A 306 19.81 10.85 -13.88
N ARG A 307 19.66 9.57 -14.18
CA ARG A 307 20.65 8.52 -13.94
C ARG A 307 21.99 8.85 -14.59
N ASP A 308 21.98 9.55 -15.72
CA ASP A 308 23.20 9.95 -16.46
C ASP A 308 24.09 10.90 -15.65
N SER A 309 23.56 11.53 -14.59
CA SER A 309 24.39 12.32 -13.66
C SER A 309 25.35 11.46 -12.81
N ALA A 310 25.17 10.13 -12.80
CA ALA A 310 26.01 9.19 -12.05
C ALA A 310 26.60 8.12 -12.97
N LYS A 311 27.92 7.93 -12.90
CA LYS A 311 28.61 6.85 -13.57
C LYS A 311 28.72 5.63 -12.65
N ILE A 312 28.10 4.50 -13.02
CA ILE A 312 28.29 3.24 -12.30
C ILE A 312 29.72 2.75 -12.53
N LEU A 313 30.46 2.55 -11.45
CA LEU A 313 31.81 2.01 -11.47
C LEU A 313 31.84 0.50 -11.24
N LYS A 314 31.04 0.04 -10.25
CA LYS A 314 30.90 -1.38 -9.90
C LYS A 314 29.49 -1.68 -9.40
N SER A 315 28.95 -2.84 -9.74
CA SER A 315 27.69 -3.34 -9.20
C SER A 315 27.92 -4.76 -8.68
N GLU A 316 28.21 -4.84 -7.37
CA GLU A 316 28.51 -6.07 -6.65
C GLU A 316 27.25 -6.67 -6.02
N ILE A 317 27.39 -7.84 -5.40
CA ILE A 317 26.25 -8.57 -4.80
C ILE A 317 25.70 -7.80 -3.59
N ASP A 318 26.54 -7.11 -2.84
CA ASP A 318 26.23 -6.46 -1.56
C ASP A 318 26.35 -4.93 -1.58
N GLN A 319 26.88 -4.36 -2.67
CA GLN A 319 27.04 -2.92 -2.80
C GLN A 319 27.03 -2.46 -4.27
N THR A 320 26.75 -1.19 -4.46
CA THR A 320 26.89 -0.51 -5.76
C THR A 320 27.79 0.70 -5.60
N VAL A 321 28.84 0.80 -6.42
CA VAL A 321 29.78 1.92 -6.42
C VAL A 321 29.53 2.77 -7.66
N PHE A 322 29.34 4.06 -7.46
CA PHE A 322 29.09 5.03 -8.54
C PHE A 322 29.78 6.36 -8.26
N GLN A 323 29.93 7.18 -9.30
CA GLN A 323 30.60 8.47 -9.22
C GLN A 323 29.65 9.61 -9.60
N ILE A 324 29.63 10.67 -8.80
CA ILE A 324 28.93 11.94 -9.06
C ILE A 324 29.89 13.08 -8.73
N TYR A 325 29.97 14.11 -9.58
CA TYR A 325 30.83 15.30 -9.40
C TYR A 325 32.30 14.97 -9.14
N GLY A 326 32.80 13.86 -9.66
CA GLY A 326 34.16 13.40 -9.42
C GLY A 326 34.36 12.58 -8.13
N GLU A 327 33.41 12.60 -7.20
CA GLU A 327 33.47 11.83 -5.95
C GLU A 327 32.90 10.42 -6.12
N GLU A 328 33.53 9.44 -5.46
CA GLU A 328 33.09 8.03 -5.44
C GLU A 328 32.17 7.77 -4.26
N PHE A 329 30.99 7.24 -4.57
CA PHE A 329 29.95 6.88 -3.61
C PHE A 329 29.82 5.36 -3.51
N VAL A 330 29.88 4.83 -2.29
CA VAL A 330 29.61 3.44 -2.01
C VAL A 330 28.22 3.34 -1.40
N LEU A 331 27.26 2.77 -2.11
CA LEU A 331 25.96 2.44 -1.60
C LEU A 331 25.97 0.99 -1.11
N PRO A 332 25.86 0.70 0.20
CA PRO A 332 25.93 -0.66 0.75
C PRO A 332 24.63 -1.43 0.53
N TRP A 333 23.99 -1.19 -0.60
CA TRP A 333 22.81 -1.89 -1.07
C TRP A 333 23.04 -2.42 -2.48
N SER A 334 22.58 -3.64 -2.67
CA SER A 334 22.70 -4.30 -3.95
C SER A 334 21.61 -3.88 -4.92
N GLY A 335 21.99 -3.55 -6.13
CA GLY A 335 21.10 -3.23 -7.24
C GLY A 335 21.20 -1.78 -7.71
N GLU A 336 21.48 -1.63 -8.97
CA GLU A 336 21.67 -0.32 -9.64
C GLU A 336 20.44 0.58 -9.56
N PHE A 337 19.24 0.01 -9.45
CA PHE A 337 17.99 0.76 -9.30
C PHE A 337 17.91 1.60 -8.00
N PHE A 338 18.74 1.28 -6.98
CA PHE A 338 18.85 2.12 -5.80
C PHE A 338 19.67 3.39 -6.04
N VAL A 339 20.48 3.43 -7.10
CA VAL A 339 21.28 4.60 -7.41
C VAL A 339 20.41 5.79 -7.77
N ASP A 340 19.28 5.59 -8.47
CA ASP A 340 18.32 6.67 -8.79
C ASP A 340 17.77 7.31 -7.50
N ASN A 341 17.43 6.47 -6.50
CA ASN A 341 16.98 6.94 -5.21
C ASN A 341 18.09 7.65 -4.42
N ALA A 342 19.33 7.16 -4.55
CA ALA A 342 20.49 7.75 -3.89
C ALA A 342 20.83 9.12 -4.49
N ILE A 343 20.80 9.27 -5.81
CA ILE A 343 21.08 10.55 -6.47
C ILE A 343 20.05 11.61 -6.04
N LEU A 344 18.75 11.27 -6.02
CA LEU A 344 17.70 12.17 -5.54
C LEU A 344 17.95 12.61 -4.09
N ALA A 345 18.36 11.70 -3.23
CA ALA A 345 18.67 12.00 -1.83
C ALA A 345 19.95 12.84 -1.68
N ILE A 346 21.00 12.53 -2.46
CA ILE A 346 22.27 13.26 -2.48
C ILE A 346 22.05 14.70 -2.95
N GLU A 347 21.34 14.90 -4.06
CA GLU A 347 21.06 16.24 -4.59
C GLU A 347 20.23 17.06 -3.62
N THR A 348 19.23 16.44 -3.00
CA THR A 348 18.43 17.12 -1.95
C THR A 348 19.30 17.48 -0.74
N ALA A 349 20.16 16.59 -0.26
CA ALA A 349 21.05 16.86 0.87
C ALA A 349 22.09 17.95 0.53
N ARG A 350 22.62 17.95 -0.68
CA ARG A 350 23.54 18.99 -1.19
C ARG A 350 22.87 20.37 -1.18
N GLU A 351 21.64 20.46 -1.64
CA GLU A 351 20.85 21.69 -1.61
C GLU A 351 20.57 22.17 -0.18
N LEU A 352 20.48 21.25 0.77
CA LEU A 352 20.35 21.56 2.21
C LEU A 352 21.66 21.92 2.90
N GLY A 353 22.76 22.08 2.14
CA GLY A 353 24.05 22.56 2.61
C GLY A 353 25.04 21.47 3.02
N CYS A 354 24.80 20.20 2.68
CA CYS A 354 25.79 19.14 2.86
C CYS A 354 26.89 19.25 1.80
N LYS A 355 28.15 19.08 2.21
CA LYS A 355 29.27 19.02 1.28
C LYS A 355 29.34 17.67 0.57
N ILE A 356 29.67 17.67 -0.72
CA ILE A 356 29.65 16.46 -1.55
C ILE A 356 30.62 15.39 -1.03
N GLU A 357 31.79 15.80 -0.55
CA GLU A 357 32.81 14.92 0.02
C GLU A 357 32.29 14.20 1.29
N ASN A 358 31.54 14.94 2.14
CA ASN A 358 30.90 14.37 3.32
C ASN A 358 29.78 13.41 2.96
N LEU A 359 29.00 13.73 1.93
CA LEU A 359 27.93 12.85 1.44
C LEU A 359 28.52 11.53 0.92
N ALA A 360 29.62 11.59 0.14
CA ALA A 360 30.31 10.40 -0.38
C ALA A 360 30.81 9.50 0.76
N LYS A 361 31.52 10.08 1.73
CA LYS A 361 32.01 9.37 2.92
C LYS A 361 30.88 8.76 3.76
N ASN A 362 29.81 9.51 3.96
CA ASN A 362 28.71 9.13 4.86
C ASN A 362 27.81 8.06 4.25
N LEU A 363 27.61 8.03 2.92
CA LEU A 363 26.74 7.07 2.26
C LEU A 363 27.22 5.63 2.51
N GLY A 364 28.53 5.37 2.51
CA GLY A 364 29.10 4.05 2.77
C GLY A 364 28.86 3.53 4.19
N THR A 365 28.42 4.40 5.12
CA THR A 365 28.08 4.00 6.49
C THR A 365 26.59 3.71 6.70
N LEU A 366 25.80 3.72 5.61
CA LEU A 366 24.38 3.40 5.66
C LEU A 366 24.16 1.94 6.01
N SER A 367 23.26 1.66 6.95
CA SER A 367 22.87 0.29 7.26
C SER A 367 22.08 -0.35 6.11
N GLN A 368 22.09 -1.66 6.05
CA GLN A 368 21.22 -2.38 5.13
C GLN A 368 19.75 -2.10 5.45
N LEU A 369 18.93 -1.89 4.43
CA LEU A 369 17.48 -1.79 4.59
C LEU A 369 16.94 -3.17 4.95
N GLU A 370 16.33 -3.32 6.13
CA GLU A 370 15.72 -4.59 6.55
C GLU A 370 14.66 -5.11 5.57
N LYS A 371 14.11 -4.22 4.73
CA LYS A 371 12.95 -4.49 3.86
C LYS A 371 13.17 -4.24 2.37
N ALA A 372 14.35 -3.76 1.97
CA ALA A 372 14.76 -3.83 0.57
C ALA A 372 15.28 -5.24 0.25
N LEU A 373 15.77 -5.42 -0.97
CA LEU A 373 16.41 -6.68 -1.37
C LEU A 373 17.52 -7.03 -0.38
N ASN A 374 17.16 -7.81 0.65
CA ASN A 374 18.11 -8.28 1.66
C ASN A 374 18.79 -9.54 1.16
N ILE A 375 20.12 -9.59 1.24
CA ILE A 375 20.92 -10.71 0.76
C ILE A 375 21.63 -11.35 1.95
N GLU A 376 21.29 -12.60 2.23
CA GLU A 376 21.86 -13.38 3.29
C GLU A 376 22.66 -14.56 2.70
N LYS A 377 23.80 -14.88 3.28
CA LYS A 377 24.50 -16.12 2.96
C LYS A 377 23.82 -17.30 3.65
N SER A 378 23.48 -18.33 2.90
CA SER A 378 22.98 -19.58 3.47
C SER A 378 24.06 -20.29 4.26
N ALA A 379 23.70 -20.91 5.39
CA ALA A 379 24.64 -21.71 6.22
C ALA A 379 25.35 -22.86 5.44
N LYS A 380 24.73 -23.32 4.34
CA LYS A 380 25.27 -24.37 3.46
C LYS A 380 25.99 -23.84 2.21
N GLY A 381 26.14 -22.53 2.09
CA GLY A 381 26.63 -21.82 0.92
C GLY A 381 25.47 -21.31 0.04
N GLY A 382 25.81 -20.45 -0.95
CA GLY A 382 24.81 -19.77 -1.76
C GLY A 382 24.15 -18.57 -1.07
N PHE A 383 23.19 -17.96 -1.75
CA PHE A 383 22.60 -16.69 -1.36
C PHE A 383 21.08 -16.76 -1.30
N ILE A 384 20.53 -16.17 -0.26
CA ILE A 384 19.08 -16.01 -0.08
C ILE A 384 18.77 -14.52 -0.22
N LEU A 385 18.03 -14.18 -1.27
CA LEU A 385 17.55 -12.83 -1.56
C LEU A 385 16.12 -12.72 -1.08
N LYS A 386 15.81 -11.73 -0.27
CA LYS A 386 14.48 -11.48 0.28
C LYS A 386 14.01 -10.12 -0.16
N ASP A 387 13.03 -10.08 -1.08
CA ASP A 387 12.29 -8.87 -1.47
C ASP A 387 10.81 -9.05 -1.10
N LEU A 388 10.54 -9.02 0.19
CA LEU A 388 9.22 -9.33 0.75
C LEU A 388 8.25 -8.14 0.70
N TYR A 389 8.72 -6.99 0.23
CA TYR A 389 7.95 -5.74 0.21
C TYR A 389 7.64 -5.19 -1.18
N SER A 390 8.40 -5.54 -2.21
CA SER A 390 8.11 -5.12 -3.57
C SER A 390 6.81 -5.75 -4.06
N GLN A 391 5.77 -4.94 -4.10
CA GLN A 391 4.43 -5.31 -4.57
C GLN A 391 4.14 -4.70 -5.95
N ASN A 392 5.18 -4.22 -6.64
CA ASN A 392 5.06 -3.60 -7.96
C ASN A 392 5.92 -4.36 -9.00
N PRO A 393 5.50 -4.38 -10.28
CA PRO A 393 6.19 -5.12 -11.33
C PRO A 393 7.65 -4.73 -11.50
N ASP A 394 7.96 -3.42 -11.48
CA ASP A 394 9.32 -2.93 -11.73
C ASP A 394 10.29 -3.37 -10.62
N GLY A 395 9.85 -3.33 -9.34
CA GLY A 395 10.64 -3.83 -8.22
C GLY A 395 10.94 -5.31 -8.33
N VAL A 396 9.92 -6.12 -8.68
CA VAL A 396 10.11 -7.57 -8.86
C VAL A 396 11.02 -7.87 -10.05
N LEU A 397 10.86 -7.17 -11.17
CA LEU A 397 11.73 -7.32 -12.33
C LEU A 397 13.19 -6.92 -12.01
N ALA A 398 13.38 -5.87 -11.24
CA ALA A 398 14.69 -5.45 -10.77
C ALA A 398 15.34 -6.51 -9.86
N ALA A 399 14.58 -7.10 -8.94
CA ALA A 399 15.05 -8.20 -8.10
C ALA A 399 15.39 -9.46 -8.91
N ILE A 400 14.62 -9.79 -9.95
CA ILE A 400 14.89 -10.90 -10.88
C ILE A 400 16.16 -10.63 -11.69
N ASN A 401 16.35 -9.41 -12.19
CA ASN A 401 17.59 -9.01 -12.88
C ASN A 401 18.82 -9.18 -11.95
N HIS A 402 18.63 -8.83 -10.66
CA HIS A 402 19.69 -9.06 -9.68
C HIS A 402 19.95 -10.55 -9.42
N LEU A 403 18.91 -11.38 -9.31
CA LEU A 403 19.03 -12.84 -9.23
C LEU A 403 19.82 -13.39 -10.42
N GLY A 404 19.63 -12.84 -11.63
CA GLY A 404 20.33 -13.22 -12.85
C GLY A 404 21.86 -12.97 -12.85
N LYS A 405 22.39 -12.19 -11.89
CA LYS A 405 23.85 -11.95 -11.74
C LYS A 405 24.58 -13.16 -11.10
N PHE A 406 23.86 -14.07 -10.47
CA PHE A 406 24.45 -15.28 -9.88
C PHE A 406 24.69 -16.36 -10.94
N ARG A 407 25.76 -17.14 -10.77
CA ARG A 407 26.22 -18.12 -11.77
C ARG A 407 25.76 -19.56 -11.53
N GLY A 408 25.12 -19.83 -10.40
CA GLY A 408 24.64 -21.15 -10.00
C GLY A 408 23.20 -21.44 -10.39
N ASN A 409 22.56 -22.36 -9.66
CA ASN A 409 21.13 -22.61 -9.81
C ASN A 409 20.33 -21.43 -9.26
N LEU A 410 19.45 -20.88 -10.08
CA LEU A 410 18.61 -19.75 -9.72
C LEU A 410 17.22 -20.26 -9.39
N VAL A 411 16.70 -19.83 -8.24
CA VAL A 411 15.36 -20.21 -7.76
C VAL A 411 14.58 -18.95 -7.46
N PHE A 412 13.35 -18.87 -7.95
CA PHE A 412 12.41 -17.82 -7.66
C PHE A 412 11.22 -18.37 -6.89
N VAL A 413 10.84 -17.74 -5.79
CA VAL A 413 9.68 -18.06 -4.98
C VAL A 413 8.80 -16.82 -4.89
N GLY A 414 7.59 -16.87 -5.42
CA GLY A 414 6.75 -15.68 -5.51
C GLY A 414 5.26 -15.92 -5.34
N THR A 415 4.54 -14.83 -5.15
CA THR A 415 3.09 -14.75 -5.08
C THR A 415 2.56 -13.72 -6.09
N PRO A 416 1.26 -13.78 -6.49
CA PRO A 416 0.65 -12.75 -7.33
C PRO A 416 0.84 -11.35 -6.76
N LEU A 417 1.11 -10.39 -7.64
CA LEU A 417 1.11 -8.97 -7.32
C LEU A 417 -0.32 -8.47 -7.18
N LEU A 418 -0.55 -7.62 -6.19
CA LEU A 418 -1.88 -7.11 -5.86
C LEU A 418 -2.15 -5.76 -6.53
N GLU A 419 -3.43 -5.43 -6.70
CA GLU A 419 -3.92 -4.09 -7.10
C GLU A 419 -3.49 -3.59 -8.48
N LEU A 420 -3.08 -4.49 -9.40
CA LEU A 420 -2.69 -4.16 -10.78
C LEU A 420 -3.89 -3.99 -11.74
N GLY A 421 -5.10 -4.36 -11.30
CA GLY A 421 -6.32 -4.21 -12.12
C GLY A 421 -6.21 -4.94 -13.46
N LYS A 422 -6.45 -4.20 -14.56
CA LYS A 422 -6.41 -4.77 -15.93
C LYS A 422 -5.00 -5.15 -16.41
N ASP A 423 -3.96 -4.57 -15.81
CA ASP A 423 -2.57 -4.83 -16.20
C ASP A 423 -1.96 -6.04 -15.49
N ALA A 424 -2.75 -6.71 -14.63
CA ALA A 424 -2.25 -7.83 -13.82
C ALA A 424 -1.69 -8.96 -14.68
N GLU A 425 -2.44 -9.41 -15.69
CA GLU A 425 -2.01 -10.49 -16.57
C GLU A 425 -0.74 -10.12 -17.35
N LYS A 426 -0.70 -8.92 -17.94
CA LYS A 426 0.46 -8.40 -18.67
C LYS A 426 1.71 -8.38 -17.79
N SER A 427 1.60 -7.83 -16.61
CA SER A 427 2.73 -7.73 -15.66
C SER A 427 3.26 -9.09 -15.22
N HIS A 428 2.36 -10.05 -14.93
CA HIS A 428 2.80 -11.40 -14.56
C HIS A 428 3.43 -12.14 -15.74
N ARG A 429 2.94 -11.93 -16.97
CA ARG A 429 3.55 -12.48 -18.19
C ARG A 429 4.98 -11.96 -18.37
N GLU A 430 5.22 -10.67 -18.19
CA GLU A 430 6.55 -10.04 -18.23
C GLU A 430 7.50 -10.64 -17.17
N ILE A 431 7.03 -10.83 -15.94
CA ILE A 431 7.78 -11.47 -14.85
C ILE A 431 8.18 -12.91 -15.24
N PHE A 432 7.26 -13.72 -15.74
CA PHE A 432 7.56 -15.10 -16.14
C PHE A 432 8.48 -15.18 -17.35
N ILE A 433 8.36 -14.28 -18.32
CA ILE A 433 9.31 -14.16 -19.44
C ILE A 433 10.72 -13.89 -18.90
N LYS A 434 10.86 -12.96 -17.99
CA LYS A 434 12.15 -12.61 -17.38
C LYS A 434 12.76 -13.78 -16.60
N LEU A 435 11.96 -14.51 -15.84
CA LEU A 435 12.37 -15.72 -15.12
C LEU A 435 12.84 -16.83 -16.10
N LYS A 436 12.17 -16.98 -17.23
CA LYS A 436 12.58 -17.91 -18.29
C LYS A 436 13.92 -17.51 -18.92
N GLU A 437 14.15 -16.21 -19.17
CA GLU A 437 15.40 -15.68 -19.73
C GLU A 437 16.60 -16.04 -18.84
N ILE A 438 16.49 -15.83 -17.53
CA ILE A 438 17.55 -16.16 -16.57
C ILE A 438 17.60 -17.65 -16.20
N LYS A 439 16.72 -18.47 -16.78
CA LYS A 439 16.61 -19.92 -16.56
C LYS A 439 16.34 -20.31 -15.10
N ALA A 440 15.57 -19.49 -14.35
CA ALA A 440 15.23 -19.77 -12.96
C ALA A 440 14.22 -20.92 -12.80
N GLU A 441 14.35 -21.71 -11.73
CA GLU A 441 13.33 -22.62 -11.25
C GLU A 441 12.26 -21.81 -10.50
N VAL A 442 10.98 -21.95 -10.84
CA VAL A 442 9.90 -21.07 -10.40
C VAL A 442 8.95 -21.80 -9.46
N PHE A 443 8.87 -21.33 -8.21
CA PHE A 443 7.87 -21.75 -7.23
C PHE A 443 6.85 -20.64 -7.04
N TRP A 444 5.61 -20.93 -7.47
CA TRP A 444 4.52 -19.97 -7.42
C TRP A 444 3.49 -20.41 -6.40
N LEU A 445 3.30 -19.63 -5.32
CA LEU A 445 2.61 -20.07 -4.11
C LEU A 445 1.09 -19.85 -4.13
N LYS A 446 0.51 -19.51 -5.28
CA LYS A 446 -0.94 -19.33 -5.48
C LYS A 446 -1.36 -19.85 -6.84
N ASP A 447 -2.66 -20.17 -6.99
CA ASP A 447 -3.20 -20.66 -8.27
C ASP A 447 -3.40 -19.54 -9.30
N GLU A 448 -3.61 -18.32 -8.84
CA GLU A 448 -3.80 -17.14 -9.70
C GLU A 448 -2.55 -16.92 -10.56
N PHE A 449 -2.71 -16.78 -11.86
CA PHE A 449 -1.67 -16.68 -12.90
C PHE A 449 -0.72 -17.89 -13.03
N ALA A 450 -0.99 -19.01 -12.33
CA ALA A 450 -0.14 -20.19 -12.41
C ALA A 450 -0.12 -20.82 -13.82
N ASP A 451 -1.23 -20.71 -14.57
CA ASP A 451 -1.34 -21.23 -15.95
C ASP A 451 -0.38 -20.49 -16.88
N ILE A 452 -0.29 -19.16 -16.77
CA ILE A 452 0.67 -18.33 -17.52
C ILE A 452 2.11 -18.74 -17.18
N GLY A 453 2.38 -18.97 -15.89
CA GLY A 453 3.69 -19.42 -15.45
C GLY A 453 4.08 -20.79 -16.03
N ARG A 454 3.13 -21.75 -16.09
CA ARG A 454 3.34 -23.07 -16.73
C ARG A 454 3.57 -22.96 -18.23
N GLU A 455 2.77 -22.13 -18.91
CA GLU A 455 2.91 -21.86 -20.35
C GLU A 455 4.31 -21.34 -20.69
N ILE A 456 4.81 -20.34 -19.93
CA ILE A 456 6.05 -19.64 -20.26
C ILE A 456 7.29 -20.38 -19.75
N CYS A 457 7.30 -20.84 -18.50
CA CYS A 457 8.48 -21.44 -17.86
C CYS A 457 8.57 -22.96 -18.06
N GLY A 458 7.50 -23.62 -18.49
CA GLY A 458 7.47 -25.05 -18.81
C GLY A 458 7.92 -25.92 -17.64
N LYS A 459 8.89 -26.81 -17.89
CA LYS A 459 9.41 -27.76 -16.88
C LYS A 459 10.06 -27.11 -15.65
N ARG A 460 10.39 -25.82 -15.70
CA ARG A 460 10.95 -25.04 -14.58
C ARG A 460 9.89 -24.47 -13.66
N PHE A 461 8.61 -24.58 -13.99
CA PHE A 461 7.51 -24.14 -13.14
C PHE A 461 7.04 -25.27 -12.23
N HIS A 462 7.07 -25.06 -10.91
CA HIS A 462 6.79 -26.08 -9.90
C HIS A 462 5.54 -25.81 -9.05
N GLY A 463 4.92 -24.62 -9.19
CA GLY A 463 3.76 -24.25 -8.38
C GLY A 463 4.04 -24.35 -6.87
N GLN A 464 3.04 -24.81 -6.12
CA GLN A 464 3.13 -25.01 -4.65
C GLN A 464 3.77 -26.38 -4.36
N ASN A 465 5.09 -26.47 -4.44
CA ASN A 465 5.83 -27.70 -4.14
C ASN A 465 6.89 -27.47 -3.03
N PRO A 466 6.48 -27.43 -1.75
CA PRO A 466 7.38 -27.16 -0.62
C PRO A 466 8.47 -28.23 -0.44
N ALA A 467 8.17 -29.47 -0.75
CA ALA A 467 9.14 -30.57 -0.64
C ALA A 467 10.32 -30.38 -1.61
N LYS A 468 10.03 -30.03 -2.89
CA LYS A 468 11.07 -29.76 -3.89
C LYS A 468 11.87 -28.49 -3.53
N LEU A 469 11.19 -27.42 -3.08
CA LEU A 469 11.84 -26.19 -2.64
C LEU A 469 12.77 -26.44 -1.44
N GLY A 470 12.31 -27.21 -0.45
CA GLY A 470 13.11 -27.60 0.71
C GLY A 470 14.35 -28.40 0.30
N LYS A 471 14.23 -29.36 -0.62
CA LYS A 471 15.35 -30.12 -1.17
C LYS A 471 16.36 -29.22 -1.91
N MET A 472 15.89 -28.27 -2.71
CA MET A 472 16.77 -27.31 -3.40
C MET A 472 17.50 -26.41 -2.41
N ARG A 473 16.78 -25.87 -1.39
CA ARG A 473 17.37 -25.04 -0.32
C ARG A 473 18.43 -25.82 0.51
N SER A 474 18.18 -27.12 0.78
CA SER A 474 19.11 -27.95 1.54
C SER A 474 20.39 -28.32 0.76
N ASN A 475 20.34 -28.29 -0.57
CA ASN A 475 21.43 -28.69 -1.47
C ASN A 475 22.11 -27.49 -2.16
N MET A 476 21.92 -26.27 -1.67
CA MET A 476 22.54 -25.07 -2.25
C MET A 476 24.05 -25.13 -2.26
N LYS A 477 24.64 -24.75 -3.39
CA LYS A 477 26.08 -24.54 -3.58
C LYS A 477 26.45 -23.07 -3.41
N LYS A 478 27.73 -22.74 -3.28
CA LYS A 478 28.22 -21.36 -3.08
C LYS A 478 27.77 -20.35 -4.16
N SER A 479 27.51 -20.81 -5.38
CA SER A 479 27.08 -19.99 -6.52
C SER A 479 25.57 -19.90 -6.70
N ASP A 480 24.78 -20.70 -5.97
CA ASP A 480 23.33 -20.77 -6.11
C ASP A 480 22.65 -19.59 -5.40
N ALA A 481 21.48 -19.19 -5.90
CA ALA A 481 20.71 -18.10 -5.30
C ALA A 481 19.21 -18.41 -5.32
N ILE A 482 18.53 -18.07 -4.24
CA ILE A 482 17.06 -18.13 -4.11
C ILE A 482 16.53 -16.73 -3.83
N LEU A 483 15.59 -16.26 -4.66
CA LEU A 483 14.89 -15.01 -4.47
C LEU A 483 13.46 -15.29 -3.98
N PHE A 484 13.11 -14.71 -2.85
CA PHE A 484 11.75 -14.67 -2.32
C PHE A 484 11.13 -13.30 -2.57
N THR A 485 9.94 -13.25 -3.20
CA THR A 485 9.21 -12.02 -3.45
C THR A 485 7.75 -12.11 -2.98
N GLY A 486 7.20 -10.99 -2.50
CA GLY A 486 5.82 -10.92 -2.06
C GLY A 486 5.63 -11.21 -0.57
N ARG A 487 4.38 -11.30 -0.10
CA ARG A 487 4.03 -11.55 1.31
C ARG A 487 4.18 -13.03 1.64
N ILE A 488 5.41 -13.46 1.87
CA ILE A 488 5.77 -14.84 2.19
C ILE A 488 6.44 -14.83 3.56
N GLU A 489 6.07 -15.78 4.43
CA GLU A 489 6.83 -16.10 5.64
C GLU A 489 7.99 -17.03 5.21
N VAL A 490 9.25 -16.59 5.44
CA VAL A 490 10.48 -17.26 4.96
C VAL A 490 11.25 -17.90 6.12
#